data_32db74c8d868193ee380ab2d14b254c1
#
_entry.id   32db74c8d868193ee380ab2d14b254c1
#
_cell.length_a   1.000
_cell.length_b   1.000
_cell.length_c   1.000
_cell.angle_alpha   90.00
_cell.angle_beta   90.00
_cell.angle_gamma   90.00
#
_symmetry.space_group_name_H-M   'P 1'
#
loop_
_entity.id
_entity.type
_entity.pdbx_description
1 polymer ?
#
loop_
_entity_poly.entity_id
_entity_poly.type
_entity_poly.pdbx_seq_one_letter_code
_entity_poly.pdbx_strand_id
1 'polypeptide(L)'
;MSGRRYWLRSSIILGGGLIGLALFGLLAGAPLAADQTSSQAKRLETAAPGDCAACHADQKVLPAEHVQTRDMAGDKCLECHKPGETSLRAKMPLSHGHQLNGVGCADCHADPTAAKPVGTEKCLSCHGSAAQMAKATAKLDPNPHDSPHYGPDLDCELCHHQHARSENFCAQCHDWKLIVP
;
A
#
# COMPACT_ATOMS: atom_id res chain seq x y z
N MET A 1 -19.49 -25.73 54.71
CA MET A 1 -20.18 -27.00 54.92
C MET A 1 -20.47 -27.65 53.59
N SER A 2 -20.05 -28.93 53.48
CA SER A 2 -20.33 -29.97 52.49
C SER A 2 -19.86 -29.70 51.03
N GLY A 3 -18.80 -30.19 50.47
CA GLY A 3 -18.13 -31.50 50.60
C GLY A 3 -18.81 -32.58 49.75
N ARG A 4 -18.47 -32.73 48.46
CA ARG A 4 -18.61 -34.02 47.77
C ARG A 4 -17.43 -34.29 46.83
N ARG A 5 -16.62 -35.24 47.24
CA ARG A 5 -15.60 -35.98 46.46
C ARG A 5 -16.30 -37.12 45.73
N TYR A 6 -16.03 -37.32 44.47
CA TYR A 6 -16.28 -38.57 43.73
C TYR A 6 -14.99 -38.93 43.00
N TRP A 7 -14.32 -39.84 43.51
CA TRP A 7 -13.94 -41.23 43.29
C TRP A 7 -13.58 -41.54 41.80
N LEU A 8 -12.28 -41.93 41.70
CA LEU A 8 -11.65 -42.60 40.56
C LEU A 8 -12.40 -43.94 40.27
N ARG A 9 -12.52 -44.27 38.98
CA ARG A 9 -12.51 -45.65 38.52
C ARG A 9 -11.59 -45.76 37.30
N SER A 10 -10.46 -46.40 37.52
CA SER A 10 -9.60 -46.99 36.49
C SER A 10 -10.33 -48.14 35.82
N SER A 11 -10.31 -48.19 34.51
CA SER A 11 -10.54 -49.41 33.77
C SER A 11 -9.48 -49.51 32.67
N ILE A 12 -8.56 -50.40 32.92
CA ILE A 12 -7.55 -50.88 31.97
C ILE A 12 -8.29 -51.84 31.05
N ILE A 13 -8.29 -51.60 29.75
CA ILE A 13 -8.59 -52.62 28.75
C ILE A 13 -7.38 -52.72 27.82
N LEU A 14 -6.65 -53.80 28.00
CA LEU A 14 -5.66 -54.29 27.03
C LEU A 14 -6.44 -54.90 25.85
N GLY A 15 -6.14 -54.48 24.68
CA GLY A 15 -6.59 -55.08 23.42
C GLY A 15 -5.64 -54.69 22.30
N GLY A 16 -4.76 -55.60 21.92
CA GLY A 16 -3.82 -55.45 20.83
C GLY A 16 -4.49 -55.46 19.46
N GLY A 17 -3.89 -54.85 18.49
CA GLY A 17 -4.35 -54.92 17.12
C GLY A 17 -3.62 -54.00 16.16
N LEU A 18 -2.63 -54.56 15.49
CA LEU A 18 -2.16 -54.27 14.13
C LEU A 18 -1.74 -52.83 13.78
N ILE A 19 -0.42 -52.75 13.62
CA ILE A 19 0.35 -51.71 12.97
C ILE A 19 -0.06 -51.59 11.50
N GLY A 20 -0.82 -50.56 11.15
CA GLY A 20 -0.99 -50.09 9.77
C GLY A 20 -0.19 -48.82 9.59
N LEU A 21 1.02 -48.95 9.04
CA LEU A 21 1.81 -47.79 8.57
C LEU A 21 1.11 -47.20 7.33
N ALA A 22 0.22 -46.25 7.53
CA ALA A 22 -0.20 -45.34 6.47
C ALA A 22 0.82 -44.20 6.40
N LEU A 23 1.74 -44.28 5.45
CA LEU A 23 2.54 -43.15 5.03
C LEU A 23 1.61 -42.11 4.39
N PHE A 24 1.07 -41.21 5.20
CA PHE A 24 0.50 -39.97 4.70
C PHE A 24 1.67 -39.05 4.35
N GLY A 25 2.05 -39.06 3.06
CA GLY A 25 2.94 -38.05 2.51
C GLY A 25 2.32 -36.68 2.69
N LEU A 26 2.82 -35.91 3.67
CA LEU A 26 2.61 -34.47 3.73
C LEU A 26 3.29 -33.87 2.50
N LEU A 27 2.55 -33.69 1.42
CA LEU A 27 2.88 -32.70 0.41
C LEU A 27 2.67 -31.32 1.09
N ALA A 28 3.68 -30.89 1.82
CA ALA A 28 3.80 -29.50 2.19
C ALA A 28 3.93 -28.70 0.89
N GLY A 29 2.80 -28.22 0.36
CA GLY A 29 2.79 -27.21 -0.68
C GLY A 29 3.49 -25.99 -0.10
N ALA A 30 4.76 -25.79 -0.48
CA ALA A 30 5.44 -24.53 -0.23
C ALA A 30 4.54 -23.42 -0.83
N PRO A 31 4.23 -22.35 -0.08
CA PRO A 31 3.61 -21.19 -0.68
C PRO A 31 4.56 -20.73 -1.78
N LEU A 32 4.06 -20.66 -3.01
CA LEU A 32 4.73 -19.94 -4.08
C LEU A 32 4.85 -18.51 -3.58
N ALA A 33 6.02 -18.20 -3.01
CA ALA A 33 6.41 -16.81 -2.82
C ALA A 33 6.31 -16.19 -4.22
N ALA A 34 5.28 -15.38 -4.44
CA ALA A 34 5.23 -14.54 -5.61
C ALA A 34 6.54 -13.76 -5.61
N ASP A 35 7.35 -14.02 -6.60
CA ASP A 35 8.58 -13.29 -6.86
C ASP A 35 8.21 -11.81 -7.07
N GLN A 36 8.19 -11.06 -5.97
CA GLN A 36 8.15 -9.61 -5.98
C GLN A 36 9.57 -9.11 -6.28
N THR A 37 10.11 -9.48 -7.41
CA THR A 37 11.11 -8.67 -8.08
C THR A 37 10.42 -7.39 -8.54
N SER A 38 10.02 -6.56 -7.59
CA SER A 38 9.86 -5.15 -7.83
C SER A 38 11.25 -4.69 -8.29
N SER A 39 11.42 -4.50 -9.58
CA SER A 39 12.58 -3.82 -10.13
C SER A 39 12.58 -2.45 -9.45
N GLN A 40 13.43 -2.31 -8.41
CA GLN A 40 13.50 -1.06 -7.66
C GLN A 40 13.93 0.02 -8.64
N ALA A 41 13.01 0.90 -8.97
CA ALA A 41 13.30 2.03 -9.82
C ALA A 41 14.47 2.81 -9.19
N LYS A 42 15.49 3.08 -9.99
CA LYS A 42 16.66 3.81 -9.54
C LYS A 42 16.23 5.23 -9.15
N ARG A 43 16.38 5.59 -7.90
CA ARG A 43 16.01 6.92 -7.38
C ARG A 43 17.13 7.90 -7.73
N LEU A 44 16.87 8.79 -8.68
CA LEU A 44 17.79 9.85 -9.10
C LEU A 44 17.13 11.20 -8.84
N GLU A 45 17.62 11.93 -7.85
CA GLU A 45 17.12 13.28 -7.51
C GLU A 45 17.26 14.28 -8.65
N THR A 46 18.24 14.06 -9.52
CA THR A 46 18.55 14.98 -10.63
C THR A 46 17.76 14.65 -11.91
N ALA A 47 16.96 13.59 -11.91
CA ALA A 47 16.16 13.24 -13.07
C ALA A 47 15.05 14.27 -13.30
N ALA A 48 14.92 14.74 -14.55
CA ALA A 48 13.78 15.57 -14.92
C ALA A 48 12.46 14.81 -14.72
N PRO A 49 11.37 15.45 -14.29
CA PRO A 49 10.08 14.79 -14.05
C PRO A 49 9.55 14.00 -15.24
N GLY A 50 9.86 14.40 -16.46
CA GLY A 50 9.45 13.72 -17.69
C GLY A 50 10.40 12.62 -18.15
N ASP A 51 11.62 12.51 -17.57
CA ASP A 51 12.57 11.46 -17.95
C ASP A 51 12.29 10.15 -17.20
N CYS A 52 11.22 9.49 -17.61
CA CYS A 52 10.77 8.22 -17.04
C CYS A 52 11.87 7.14 -17.10
N ALA A 53 12.67 7.12 -18.16
CA ALA A 53 13.73 6.14 -18.38
C ALA A 53 14.89 6.30 -17.39
N ALA A 54 15.13 7.50 -16.84
CA ALA A 54 16.14 7.71 -15.82
C ALA A 54 15.93 6.86 -14.58
N CYS A 55 14.67 6.59 -14.24
CA CYS A 55 14.29 5.77 -13.08
C CYS A 55 13.80 4.38 -13.49
N HIS A 56 13.06 4.27 -14.58
CA HIS A 56 12.37 3.05 -14.99
C HIS A 56 13.14 2.22 -16.01
N ALA A 57 14.30 2.69 -16.48
CA ALA A 57 15.20 1.96 -17.38
C ALA A 57 14.46 1.24 -18.53
N ASP A 58 14.37 -0.09 -18.46
CA ASP A 58 13.78 -0.93 -19.51
C ASP A 58 12.27 -1.11 -19.40
N GLN A 59 11.61 -0.47 -18.41
CA GLN A 59 10.17 -0.58 -18.22
C GLN A 59 9.42 0.35 -19.15
N LYS A 60 8.47 -0.19 -19.89
CA LYS A 60 7.53 0.63 -20.68
C LYS A 60 6.46 1.22 -19.75
N VAL A 61 6.72 2.39 -19.20
CA VAL A 61 5.79 3.08 -18.28
C VAL A 61 4.81 4.00 -19.01
N LEU A 62 5.12 4.36 -20.26
CA LEU A 62 4.25 5.18 -21.10
C LEU A 62 3.69 4.33 -22.26
N PRO A 63 2.46 4.60 -22.72
CA PRO A 63 1.93 4.04 -23.95
C PRO A 63 2.84 4.32 -25.16
N ALA A 64 2.80 3.45 -26.17
CA ALA A 64 3.68 3.57 -27.36
C ALA A 64 3.42 4.89 -28.15
N GLU A 65 2.19 5.34 -28.16
CA GLU A 65 1.75 6.56 -28.86
C GLU A 65 1.85 7.81 -27.99
N HIS A 66 2.41 7.72 -26.79
CA HIS A 66 2.55 8.88 -25.91
C HIS A 66 3.61 9.84 -26.48
N VAL A 67 3.36 11.14 -26.36
CA VAL A 67 4.33 12.16 -26.77
C VAL A 67 5.64 12.00 -26.00
N GLN A 68 6.74 12.46 -26.56
CA GLN A 68 8.05 12.44 -25.88
C GLN A 68 8.02 13.35 -24.66
N THR A 69 8.44 12.82 -23.53
CA THR A 69 8.36 13.52 -22.23
C THR A 69 9.71 13.88 -21.63
N ARG A 70 10.81 13.31 -22.13
CA ARG A 70 12.14 13.37 -21.50
C ARG A 70 12.53 14.75 -21.01
N ASP A 71 12.27 15.77 -21.83
CA ASP A 71 12.65 17.15 -21.54
C ASP A 71 11.50 17.99 -20.99
N MET A 72 10.39 17.35 -20.61
CA MET A 72 9.24 18.06 -20.07
C MET A 72 9.42 18.34 -18.57
N ALA A 73 9.14 19.57 -18.16
CA ALA A 73 8.91 19.93 -16.77
C ALA A 73 7.60 19.33 -16.25
N GLY A 74 7.50 19.12 -14.94
CA GLY A 74 6.35 18.45 -14.33
C GLY A 74 4.99 19.10 -14.62
N ASP A 75 4.96 20.45 -14.62
CA ASP A 75 3.76 21.23 -14.93
C ASP A 75 3.24 20.99 -16.34
N LYS A 76 4.11 20.68 -17.30
CA LYS A 76 3.74 20.37 -18.69
C LYS A 76 2.89 19.12 -18.83
N CYS A 77 3.08 18.15 -17.95
CA CYS A 77 2.24 16.96 -17.90
C CYS A 77 0.78 17.33 -17.60
N LEU A 78 0.57 18.30 -16.74
CA LEU A 78 -0.76 18.74 -16.29
C LEU A 78 -1.51 19.57 -17.36
N GLU A 79 -0.84 20.03 -18.41
CA GLU A 79 -1.51 20.71 -19.55
C GLU A 79 -2.42 19.74 -20.33
N CYS A 80 -2.04 18.47 -20.43
CA CYS A 80 -2.82 17.41 -21.07
C CYS A 80 -3.56 16.53 -20.05
N HIS A 81 -2.92 16.24 -18.91
CA HIS A 81 -3.47 15.39 -17.86
C HIS A 81 -4.29 16.19 -16.84
N LYS A 82 -5.38 16.78 -17.33
CA LYS A 82 -6.32 17.55 -16.50
C LYS A 82 -7.20 16.65 -15.63
N PRO A 83 -7.88 17.20 -14.61
CA PRO A 83 -8.90 16.47 -13.87
C PRO A 83 -9.95 15.84 -14.81
N GLY A 84 -10.33 14.59 -14.58
CA GLY A 84 -11.22 13.82 -15.43
C GLY A 84 -10.54 12.55 -15.98
N GLU A 85 -10.92 12.12 -17.19
CA GLU A 85 -10.46 10.86 -17.76
C GLU A 85 -8.94 10.78 -17.98
N THR A 86 -8.31 11.90 -18.32
CA THR A 86 -6.86 12.00 -18.53
C THR A 86 -6.07 12.22 -17.25
N SER A 87 -6.73 12.35 -16.10
CA SER A 87 -6.09 12.60 -14.81
C SER A 87 -5.06 11.51 -14.49
N LEU A 88 -3.89 11.92 -14.02
CA LEU A 88 -2.85 11.03 -13.48
C LEU A 88 -3.12 10.62 -12.04
N ARG A 89 -4.02 11.33 -11.36
CA ARG A 89 -4.43 11.02 -9.99
C ARG A 89 -5.01 9.60 -9.96
N ALA A 90 -4.65 8.83 -8.97
CA ALA A 90 -5.01 7.41 -8.82
C ALA A 90 -4.48 6.46 -9.93
N LYS A 91 -3.71 6.96 -10.89
CA LYS A 91 -3.11 6.13 -11.97
C LYS A 91 -1.63 5.85 -11.77
N MET A 92 -0.97 6.62 -10.92
CA MET A 92 0.46 6.50 -10.60
C MET A 92 0.68 6.61 -9.09
N PRO A 93 1.83 6.14 -8.60
CA PRO A 93 2.23 6.36 -7.21
C PRO A 93 2.22 7.83 -6.82
N LEU A 94 1.90 8.12 -5.55
CA LEU A 94 1.81 9.51 -5.07
C LEU A 94 3.12 10.27 -5.18
N SER A 95 4.27 9.59 -5.06
CA SER A 95 5.59 10.22 -5.26
C SER A 95 5.73 10.88 -6.63
N HIS A 96 5.11 10.32 -7.67
CA HIS A 96 5.10 10.94 -9.00
C HIS A 96 4.20 12.19 -9.00
N GLY A 97 3.02 12.09 -8.38
CA GLY A 97 2.14 13.24 -8.21
C GLY A 97 2.82 14.39 -7.44
N HIS A 98 3.54 14.06 -6.39
CA HIS A 98 4.35 15.01 -5.63
C HIS A 98 5.45 15.64 -6.51
N GLN A 99 6.19 14.84 -7.26
CA GLN A 99 7.24 15.33 -8.14
C GLN A 99 6.70 16.26 -9.24
N LEU A 100 5.54 15.97 -9.81
CA LEU A 100 4.87 16.85 -10.78
C LEU A 100 4.49 18.21 -10.17
N ASN A 101 4.33 18.27 -8.86
CA ASN A 101 4.02 19.49 -8.11
C ASN A 101 5.26 20.08 -7.39
N GLY A 102 6.47 19.66 -7.76
CA GLY A 102 7.72 20.22 -7.27
C GLY A 102 8.18 19.69 -5.90
N VAL A 103 7.55 18.63 -5.38
CA VAL A 103 7.96 17.96 -4.13
C VAL A 103 8.85 16.76 -4.48
N GLY A 104 10.13 16.86 -4.13
CA GLY A 104 11.14 15.86 -4.47
C GLY A 104 11.41 14.84 -3.37
N CYS A 105 12.38 13.99 -3.62
CA CYS A 105 12.75 12.91 -2.69
C CYS A 105 13.21 13.46 -1.32
N ALA A 106 14.00 14.51 -1.32
CA ALA A 106 14.56 15.12 -0.10
C ALA A 106 13.49 15.83 0.77
N ASP A 107 12.35 16.19 0.18
CA ASP A 107 11.26 16.79 0.96
C ASP A 107 10.61 15.79 1.92
N CYS A 108 10.73 14.50 1.63
CA CYS A 108 10.20 13.42 2.48
C CYS A 108 11.32 12.68 3.22
N HIS A 109 12.46 12.44 2.55
CA HIS A 109 13.56 11.65 3.07
C HIS A 109 14.76 12.54 3.39
N ALA A 110 15.28 12.46 4.63
CA ALA A 110 16.49 13.19 5.01
C ALA A 110 17.71 12.74 4.19
N ASP A 111 17.76 11.46 3.81
CA ASP A 111 18.76 10.89 2.90
C ASP A 111 18.03 10.04 1.85
N PRO A 112 17.79 10.57 0.65
CA PRO A 112 17.12 9.81 -0.41
C PRO A 112 17.91 8.58 -0.90
N THR A 113 19.22 8.55 -0.71
CA THR A 113 20.08 7.42 -1.11
C THR A 113 20.00 6.24 -0.14
N ALA A 114 19.66 6.52 1.12
CA ALA A 114 19.45 5.56 2.19
C ALA A 114 18.06 5.77 2.84
N ALA A 115 17.05 5.92 2.01
CA ALA A 115 15.70 6.28 2.43
C ALA A 115 15.12 5.26 3.43
N LYS A 116 14.56 5.81 4.51
CA LYS A 116 13.81 5.06 5.52
C LYS A 116 12.31 5.36 5.37
N PRO A 117 11.42 4.48 5.85
CA PRO A 117 10.00 4.80 5.91
C PRO A 117 9.76 6.12 6.64
N VAL A 118 8.84 6.92 6.14
CA VAL A 118 8.41 8.19 6.75
C VAL A 118 7.03 7.98 7.38
N GLY A 119 6.84 8.47 8.60
CA GLY A 119 5.58 8.33 9.31
C GLY A 119 4.54 9.37 8.90
N THR A 120 3.34 9.17 9.37
CA THR A 120 2.17 10.03 9.16
C THR A 120 2.43 11.50 9.49
N GLU A 121 3.27 11.80 10.49
CA GLU A 121 3.64 13.17 10.86
C GLU A 121 4.30 13.95 9.72
N LYS A 122 5.05 13.25 8.86
CA LYS A 122 5.66 13.89 7.68
C LYS A 122 4.60 14.28 6.65
N CYS A 123 3.62 13.45 6.43
CA CYS A 123 2.49 13.76 5.56
C CYS A 123 1.72 14.98 6.08
N LEU A 124 1.40 14.96 7.37
CA LEU A 124 0.64 16.02 8.03
C LEU A 124 1.38 17.35 8.11
N SER A 125 2.71 17.36 8.03
CA SER A 125 3.50 18.61 8.03
C SER A 125 3.19 19.52 6.84
N CYS A 126 2.69 18.95 5.73
CA CYS A 126 2.25 19.71 4.54
C CYS A 126 0.73 19.65 4.34
N HIS A 127 0.11 18.50 4.62
CA HIS A 127 -1.31 18.28 4.37
C HIS A 127 -2.24 18.78 5.49
N GLY A 128 -1.68 19.24 6.61
CA GLY A 128 -2.45 19.68 7.78
C GLY A 128 -2.80 18.52 8.70
N SER A 129 -3.65 18.76 9.71
CA SER A 129 -3.98 17.76 10.71
C SER A 129 -4.93 16.68 10.16
N ALA A 130 -4.93 15.50 10.80
CA ALA A 130 -5.88 14.43 10.50
C ALA A 130 -7.35 14.92 10.58
N ALA A 131 -7.68 15.76 11.56
CA ALA A 131 -9.00 16.35 11.67
C ALA A 131 -9.35 17.30 10.49
N GLN A 132 -8.36 17.98 9.91
CA GLN A 132 -8.57 18.79 8.70
C GLN A 132 -8.82 17.89 7.49
N MET A 133 -8.14 16.74 7.37
CA MET A 133 -8.41 15.76 6.32
C MET A 133 -9.79 15.15 6.45
N ALA A 134 -10.21 14.78 7.66
CA ALA A 134 -11.55 14.30 7.95
C ALA A 134 -12.62 15.33 7.52
N LYS A 135 -12.41 16.61 7.82
CA LYS A 135 -13.30 17.69 7.40
C LYS A 135 -13.29 17.90 5.88
N ALA A 136 -12.14 17.80 5.23
CA ALA A 136 -12.02 17.98 3.78
C ALA A 136 -12.79 16.91 3.00
N THR A 137 -12.91 15.70 3.56
CA THR A 137 -13.61 14.56 2.96
C THR A 137 -14.99 14.30 3.55
N ALA A 138 -15.51 15.19 4.40
CA ALA A 138 -16.80 15.02 5.10
C ALA A 138 -18.03 14.83 4.19
N LYS A 139 -17.90 15.13 2.88
CA LYS A 139 -18.96 14.90 1.88
C LYS A 139 -18.95 13.48 1.31
N LEU A 140 -17.92 12.70 1.59
CA LEU A 140 -17.85 11.30 1.18
C LEU A 140 -18.61 10.42 2.17
N ASP A 141 -19.32 9.44 1.66
CA ASP A 141 -20.02 8.45 2.46
C ASP A 141 -19.63 7.04 1.97
N PRO A 142 -18.87 6.27 2.76
CA PRO A 142 -18.29 6.64 4.05
C PRO A 142 -17.16 7.68 3.93
N ASN A 143 -16.93 8.45 5.00
CA ASN A 143 -15.76 9.32 5.10
C ASN A 143 -14.50 8.48 5.45
N PRO A 144 -13.53 8.32 4.55
CA PRO A 144 -12.38 7.47 4.81
C PRO A 144 -11.44 8.04 5.89
N HIS A 145 -11.47 9.36 6.13
CA HIS A 145 -10.62 10.04 7.11
C HIS A 145 -11.34 10.31 8.45
N ASP A 146 -12.52 9.72 8.64
CA ASP A 146 -13.28 9.76 9.91
C ASP A 146 -14.11 8.49 10.02
N SER A 147 -13.44 7.35 9.98
CA SER A 147 -14.12 6.06 10.01
C SER A 147 -14.57 5.70 11.42
N PRO A 148 -15.68 4.96 11.59
CA PRO A 148 -16.14 4.50 12.89
C PRO A 148 -15.14 3.59 13.63
N HIS A 149 -14.19 2.98 12.90
CA HIS A 149 -13.21 2.05 13.48
C HIS A 149 -11.96 2.76 13.99
N TYR A 150 -11.53 3.81 13.29
CA TYR A 150 -10.21 4.43 13.49
C TYR A 150 -10.29 5.92 13.76
N GLY A 151 -11.45 6.54 13.54
CA GLY A 151 -11.57 7.99 13.57
C GLY A 151 -10.64 8.64 12.51
N PRO A 152 -10.10 9.82 12.82
CA PRO A 152 -9.18 10.52 11.93
C PRO A 152 -7.72 10.03 12.03
N ASP A 153 -7.39 9.13 12.95
CA ASP A 153 -6.01 8.77 13.28
C ASP A 153 -5.50 7.52 12.52
N LEU A 154 -6.20 7.11 11.47
CA LEU A 154 -5.76 6.03 10.58
C LEU A 154 -4.46 6.42 9.89
N ASP A 155 -3.49 5.49 9.89
CA ASP A 155 -2.22 5.73 9.22
C ASP A 155 -2.43 5.96 7.71
N CYS A 156 -1.81 7.02 7.20
CA CYS A 156 -1.95 7.43 5.81
C CYS A 156 -1.48 6.34 4.83
N GLU A 157 -0.42 5.60 5.19
CA GLU A 157 0.18 4.58 4.33
C GLU A 157 -0.68 3.34 4.14
N LEU A 158 -1.71 3.13 4.95
CA LEU A 158 -2.65 2.02 4.74
C LEU A 158 -3.45 2.16 3.43
N CYS A 159 -3.60 3.38 2.94
CA CYS A 159 -4.29 3.68 1.69
C CYS A 159 -3.40 4.39 0.68
N HIS A 160 -2.59 5.36 1.14
CA HIS A 160 -1.83 6.28 0.31
C HIS A 160 -0.37 5.83 0.18
N HIS A 161 -0.08 5.02 -0.83
CA HIS A 161 1.27 4.52 -1.07
C HIS A 161 2.10 5.49 -1.91
N GLN A 162 3.25 5.92 -1.37
CA GLN A 162 4.12 6.86 -2.07
C GLN A 162 4.84 6.23 -3.27
N HIS A 163 5.28 4.97 -3.14
CA HIS A 163 6.08 4.27 -4.13
C HIS A 163 5.37 3.09 -4.79
N ALA A 164 4.10 2.93 -4.53
CA ALA A 164 3.20 1.98 -5.16
C ALA A 164 1.87 2.66 -5.48
N ARG A 165 0.97 1.96 -6.15
CA ARG A 165 -0.40 2.49 -6.33
C ARG A 165 -1.12 2.47 -4.99
N SER A 166 -1.81 3.57 -4.71
CA SER A 166 -2.72 3.66 -3.58
C SER A 166 -3.83 2.60 -3.66
N GLU A 167 -4.32 2.15 -2.53
CA GLU A 167 -5.34 1.11 -2.47
C GLU A 167 -6.48 1.48 -1.50
N ASN A 168 -7.62 0.88 -1.71
CA ASN A 168 -8.75 1.02 -0.81
C ASN A 168 -8.63 0.00 0.33
N PHE A 169 -7.98 0.38 1.42
CA PHE A 169 -7.82 -0.47 2.61
C PHE A 169 -9.15 -1.00 3.16
N CYS A 170 -10.22 -0.18 3.10
CA CYS A 170 -11.54 -0.58 3.59
C CYS A 170 -12.14 -1.75 2.80
N ALA A 171 -11.71 -1.96 1.55
CA ALA A 171 -12.21 -3.05 0.70
C ALA A 171 -11.80 -4.44 1.18
N GLN A 172 -10.91 -4.56 2.16
CA GLN A 172 -10.59 -5.84 2.80
C GLN A 172 -11.79 -6.43 3.57
N CYS A 173 -12.74 -5.58 3.99
CA CYS A 173 -13.91 -5.98 4.74
C CYS A 173 -15.24 -5.41 4.19
N HIS A 174 -15.18 -4.34 3.41
CA HIS A 174 -16.36 -3.63 2.90
C HIS A 174 -16.37 -3.57 1.38
N ASP A 175 -17.53 -3.64 0.76
CA ASP A 175 -17.72 -3.50 -0.69
C ASP A 175 -17.67 -2.05 -1.18
N TRP A 176 -17.15 -1.14 -0.39
CA TRP A 176 -17.05 0.28 -0.74
C TRP A 176 -16.04 0.53 -1.86
N LYS A 177 -16.45 1.29 -2.85
CA LYS A 177 -15.63 1.62 -4.03
C LYS A 177 -14.97 2.98 -3.88
N LEU A 178 -14.18 3.14 -2.84
CA LEU A 178 -13.42 4.37 -2.64
C LEU A 178 -12.27 4.44 -3.67
N ILE A 179 -12.17 5.57 -4.35
CA ILE A 179 -11.04 5.88 -5.22
C ILE A 179 -10.02 6.62 -4.37
N VAL A 180 -8.91 5.95 -4.10
CA VAL A 180 -7.79 6.52 -3.36
C VAL A 180 -6.82 7.15 -4.37
N PRO A 181 -6.53 8.45 -4.25
CA PRO A 181 -5.60 9.13 -5.14
C PRO A 181 -4.16 8.69 -4.91
#